data_035ede2c0e6d058d6e5a8451f71cf7a4
#
_entry.id   035ede2c0e6d058d6e5a8451f71cf7a4
#
_cell.length_a   1.000
_cell.length_b   1.000
_cell.length_c   1.000
_cell.angle_alpha   90.00
_cell.angle_beta   90.00
_cell.angle_gamma   90.00
#
_symmetry.space_group_name_H-M   'P 1'
#
loop_
_entity.id
_entity.type
_entity.pdbx_description
1 polymer ?
#
loop_
_entity_poly.entity_id
_entity_poly.type
_entity_poly.pdbx_seq_one_letter_code
_entity_poly.pdbx_strand_id
1 'polypeptide(L)'
;MGEIPASLGTLKALKTLNISHNNIFGKVPTSLGDLVNIESLDLSHNKLWGSIPQSLAKLQQLTILDVSNNNLTGKIPIGGQMDTMDDPNFYANNSGLCGMQIQVLCPEDLSPTNLPKDESKETWFKWEGVWIGYSVSL
;
A
#
# COMPACT_ATOMS: atom_id res chain seq x y z
N MET A 1 -6.97 -2.41 -23.09
CA MET A 1 -7.32 -3.37 -22.18
C MET A 1 -8.37 -2.92 -21.28
N GLY A 2 -8.94 -3.50 -20.51
CA GLY A 2 -10.02 -3.09 -19.64
C GLY A 2 -9.59 -3.04 -18.21
N GLU A 3 -10.54 -3.28 -17.33
CA GLU A 3 -10.29 -3.29 -15.91
C GLU A 3 -10.12 -4.73 -15.43
N ILE A 4 -9.55 -4.90 -14.26
CA ILE A 4 -9.47 -6.20 -13.64
C ILE A 4 -10.88 -6.59 -13.21
N PRO A 5 -11.42 -7.69 -13.68
CA PRO A 5 -12.80 -8.05 -13.32
C PRO A 5 -12.87 -8.55 -11.89
N ALA A 6 -13.92 -8.14 -11.19
CA ALA A 6 -14.10 -8.59 -9.82
C ALA A 6 -14.27 -10.10 -9.73
N SER A 7 -14.80 -10.71 -10.78
CA SER A 7 -15.00 -12.14 -10.80
C SER A 7 -13.71 -12.94 -10.76
N LEU A 8 -12.57 -12.28 -11.00
CA LEU A 8 -11.30 -12.98 -10.92
C LEU A 8 -11.09 -13.58 -9.52
N GLY A 9 -11.67 -12.97 -8.50
CA GLY A 9 -11.54 -13.47 -7.14
C GLY A 9 -12.19 -14.81 -6.90
N THR A 10 -12.96 -15.32 -7.86
CA THR A 10 -13.57 -16.64 -7.70
C THR A 10 -12.62 -17.78 -8.05
N LEU A 11 -11.45 -17.47 -8.59
CA LEU A 11 -10.51 -18.51 -9.03
C LEU A 11 -9.65 -18.96 -7.86
N LYS A 12 -10.25 -19.74 -6.97
CA LYS A 12 -9.64 -20.04 -5.66
C LYS A 12 -8.36 -20.86 -5.75
N ALA A 13 -8.13 -21.57 -6.83
CA ALA A 13 -6.92 -22.37 -6.97
C ALA A 13 -5.74 -21.60 -7.55
N LEU A 14 -5.95 -20.34 -7.91
CA LEU A 14 -4.92 -19.56 -8.56
C LEU A 14 -3.75 -19.31 -7.61
N LYS A 15 -2.56 -19.59 -8.04
CA LYS A 15 -1.36 -19.38 -7.24
C LYS A 15 -0.51 -18.23 -7.73
N THR A 16 -0.56 -17.94 -9.01
CA THR A 16 0.21 -16.86 -9.60
C THR A 16 -0.65 -16.09 -10.56
N LEU A 17 -0.66 -14.79 -10.43
CA LEU A 17 -1.33 -13.93 -11.38
C LEU A 17 -0.35 -12.85 -11.79
N ASN A 18 0.01 -12.84 -13.07
CA ASN A 18 0.89 -11.80 -13.58
C ASN A 18 0.21 -11.14 -14.76
N ILE A 19 -0.24 -9.92 -14.55
CA ILE A 19 -0.86 -9.12 -15.62
C ILE A 19 -0.05 -7.85 -15.84
N SER A 20 1.24 -7.91 -15.56
CA SER A 20 2.11 -6.75 -15.72
C SER A 20 2.25 -6.33 -17.17
N HIS A 21 2.62 -5.08 -17.36
CA HIS A 21 2.92 -4.53 -18.69
C HIS A 21 1.74 -4.62 -19.64
N ASN A 22 0.59 -4.26 -19.16
CA ASN A 22 -0.60 -4.12 -19.98
C ASN A 22 -1.10 -2.68 -19.83
N ASN A 23 -2.21 -2.37 -20.39
CA ASN A 23 -2.82 -1.05 -20.23
C ASN A 23 -4.08 -1.16 -19.42
N ILE A 24 -4.03 -1.96 -18.38
CA ILE A 24 -5.18 -2.17 -17.53
C ILE A 24 -5.40 -0.94 -16.67
N PHE A 25 -6.63 -0.47 -16.58
CA PHE A 25 -6.95 0.72 -15.81
C PHE A 25 -8.02 0.39 -14.78
N GLY A 26 -8.44 1.38 -14.04
CA GLY A 26 -9.44 1.19 -13.01
C GLY A 26 -8.83 0.87 -11.68
N LYS A 27 -9.64 0.41 -10.76
CA LYS A 27 -9.18 0.12 -9.42
C LYS A 27 -8.86 -1.36 -9.26
N VAL A 28 -7.99 -1.66 -8.33
CA VAL A 28 -7.72 -3.05 -7.94
C VAL A 28 -8.94 -3.56 -7.18
N PRO A 29 -9.59 -4.63 -7.63
CA PRO A 29 -10.81 -5.09 -6.96
C PRO A 29 -10.52 -5.65 -5.58
N THR A 30 -11.42 -5.37 -4.64
CA THR A 30 -11.29 -5.94 -3.30
C THR A 30 -11.42 -7.45 -3.32
N SER A 31 -12.07 -8.00 -4.35
CA SER A 31 -12.25 -9.45 -4.46
C SER A 31 -10.95 -10.20 -4.68
N LEU A 32 -9.87 -9.52 -5.04
CA LEU A 32 -8.59 -10.22 -5.11
C LEU A 32 -8.17 -10.76 -3.75
N GLY A 33 -8.70 -10.20 -2.66
CA GLY A 33 -8.47 -10.75 -1.33
C GLY A 33 -9.13 -12.09 -1.09
N ASP A 34 -9.93 -12.58 -2.05
CA ASP A 34 -10.55 -13.89 -1.95
C ASP A 34 -9.74 -14.97 -2.64
N LEU A 35 -8.62 -14.64 -3.25
CA LEU A 35 -7.76 -15.62 -3.92
C LEU A 35 -6.92 -16.33 -2.87
N VAL A 36 -7.55 -17.22 -2.12
CA VAL A 36 -6.96 -17.76 -0.89
C VAL A 36 -5.63 -18.50 -1.09
N ASN A 37 -5.36 -18.98 -2.29
CA ASN A 37 -4.13 -19.71 -2.55
C ASN A 37 -3.09 -18.92 -3.32
N ILE A 38 -3.34 -17.61 -3.56
CA ILE A 38 -2.40 -16.85 -4.38
C ILE A 38 -1.09 -16.63 -3.63
N GLU A 39 0.00 -16.85 -4.30
CA GLU A 39 1.33 -16.68 -3.76
C GLU A 39 2.06 -15.51 -4.38
N SER A 40 1.77 -15.21 -5.63
CA SER A 40 2.44 -14.14 -6.34
C SER A 40 1.44 -13.34 -7.15
N LEU A 41 1.45 -12.05 -6.96
CA LEU A 41 0.51 -11.16 -7.64
C LEU A 41 1.31 -10.00 -8.21
N ASP A 42 1.38 -9.93 -9.54
CA ASP A 42 2.13 -8.89 -10.21
C ASP A 42 1.19 -8.07 -11.07
N LEU A 43 0.92 -6.86 -10.62
CA LEU A 43 0.04 -5.90 -11.29
C LEU A 43 0.83 -4.72 -11.83
N SER A 44 2.15 -4.84 -11.90
CA SER A 44 3.00 -3.70 -12.20
C SER A 44 2.85 -3.23 -13.65
N HIS A 45 3.26 -1.99 -13.88
CA HIS A 45 3.28 -1.42 -15.22
C HIS A 45 1.91 -1.44 -15.90
N ASN A 46 0.95 -0.87 -15.23
CA ASN A 46 -0.41 -0.68 -15.73
C ASN A 46 -0.86 0.75 -15.44
N LYS A 47 -2.14 0.99 -15.51
CA LYS A 47 -2.70 2.31 -15.26
C LYS A 47 -3.73 2.26 -14.15
N LEU A 48 -3.47 1.42 -13.16
CA LEU A 48 -4.37 1.26 -12.03
C LEU A 48 -4.29 2.49 -11.13
N TRP A 49 -5.43 2.87 -10.54
CA TRP A 49 -5.48 4.01 -9.64
C TRP A 49 -6.32 3.67 -8.42
N GLY A 50 -6.34 4.56 -7.48
CA GLY A 50 -7.04 4.31 -6.23
C GLY A 50 -6.14 3.59 -5.25
N SER A 51 -6.72 2.94 -4.27
CA SER A 51 -5.92 2.34 -3.20
C SER A 51 -5.69 0.86 -3.43
N ILE A 52 -4.65 0.34 -2.80
CA ILE A 52 -4.43 -1.09 -2.72
C ILE A 52 -5.43 -1.63 -1.70
N PRO A 53 -6.26 -2.60 -2.05
CA PRO A 53 -7.31 -3.04 -1.13
C PRO A 53 -6.78 -3.65 0.15
N GLN A 54 -7.34 -3.24 1.28
CA GLN A 54 -6.97 -3.82 2.57
C GLN A 54 -7.26 -5.33 2.61
N SER A 55 -8.18 -5.80 1.76
CA SER A 55 -8.51 -7.21 1.72
C SER A 55 -7.32 -8.10 1.37
N LEU A 56 -6.28 -7.53 0.75
CA LEU A 56 -5.09 -8.32 0.44
C LEU A 56 -4.37 -8.79 1.70
N ALA A 57 -4.59 -8.13 2.83
CA ALA A 57 -3.98 -8.55 4.07
C ALA A 57 -4.50 -9.89 4.56
N LYS A 58 -5.62 -10.38 4.00
CA LYS A 58 -6.16 -11.67 4.38
C LYS A 58 -5.43 -12.84 3.71
N LEU A 59 -4.61 -12.55 2.70
CA LEU A 59 -4.00 -13.60 1.89
C LEU A 59 -2.80 -14.18 2.59
N GLN A 60 -2.95 -15.36 3.14
CA GLN A 60 -1.92 -15.94 3.98
C GLN A 60 -0.76 -16.56 3.20
N GLN A 61 -0.98 -16.86 1.92
CA GLN A 61 0.07 -17.47 1.10
C GLN A 61 0.83 -16.45 0.26
N LEU A 62 0.41 -15.19 0.28
CA LEU A 62 1.00 -14.18 -0.58
C LEU A 62 2.41 -13.86 -0.13
N THR A 63 3.38 -14.02 -1.01
CA THR A 63 4.77 -13.70 -0.74
C THR A 63 5.32 -12.64 -1.67
N ILE A 64 4.69 -12.42 -2.81
CA ILE A 64 5.14 -11.41 -3.75
C ILE A 64 3.93 -10.59 -4.18
N LEU A 65 4.02 -9.29 -4.02
CA LEU A 65 3.03 -8.37 -4.53
C LEU A 65 3.78 -7.23 -5.18
N ASP A 66 3.65 -7.08 -6.48
CA ASP A 66 4.29 -5.98 -7.19
C ASP A 66 3.22 -5.10 -7.81
N VAL A 67 3.11 -3.89 -7.32
CA VAL A 67 2.16 -2.91 -7.83
C VAL A 67 2.88 -1.68 -8.38
N SER A 68 4.17 -1.79 -8.62
CA SER A 68 4.96 -0.66 -9.08
C SER A 68 4.49 -0.15 -10.43
N ASN A 69 4.79 1.10 -10.70
CA ASN A 69 4.51 1.70 -12.01
C ASN A 69 3.04 1.68 -12.35
N ASN A 70 2.26 2.22 -11.46
CA ASN A 70 0.84 2.46 -11.65
C ASN A 70 0.55 3.89 -11.16
N ASN A 71 -0.67 4.18 -10.84
CA ASN A 71 -1.05 5.48 -10.30
C ASN A 71 -1.82 5.31 -8.99
N LEU A 72 -1.34 4.40 -8.18
CA LEU A 72 -2.01 4.07 -6.93
C LEU A 72 -1.73 5.10 -5.85
N THR A 73 -2.65 5.22 -4.93
CA THR A 73 -2.56 6.21 -3.86
C THR A 73 -3.01 5.60 -2.55
N GLY A 74 -2.78 6.31 -1.48
CA GLY A 74 -3.29 5.92 -0.19
C GLY A 74 -2.38 5.01 0.59
N LYS A 75 -2.90 4.50 1.68
CA LYS A 75 -2.10 3.73 2.59
C LYS A 75 -1.96 2.29 2.13
N ILE A 76 -0.75 1.78 2.14
CA ILE A 76 -0.50 0.37 1.85
C ILE A 76 -1.13 -0.45 2.98
N PRO A 77 -1.86 -1.52 2.64
CA PRO A 77 -2.51 -2.33 3.68
C PRO A 77 -1.52 -2.84 4.72
N ILE A 78 -2.01 -3.00 5.94
CA ILE A 78 -1.21 -3.54 7.02
C ILE A 78 -1.87 -4.80 7.52
N GLY A 79 -1.10 -5.66 8.13
CA GLY A 79 -1.55 -6.92 8.68
C GLY A 79 -1.18 -8.09 7.82
N GLY A 80 -1.14 -9.26 8.42
CA GLY A 80 -0.84 -10.49 7.70
C GLY A 80 0.45 -10.41 6.92
N GLN A 81 0.45 -11.00 5.75
CA GLN A 81 1.65 -11.01 4.91
C GLN A 81 2.02 -9.63 4.38
N MET A 82 1.07 -8.68 4.36
CA MET A 82 1.41 -7.34 3.89
C MET A 82 2.51 -6.71 4.73
N ASP A 83 2.61 -7.07 5.99
CA ASP A 83 3.66 -6.51 6.85
C ASP A 83 5.05 -6.97 6.46
N THR A 84 5.16 -8.05 5.68
CA THR A 84 6.45 -8.54 5.22
C THR A 84 6.82 -8.03 3.82
N MET A 85 5.90 -7.34 3.16
CA MET A 85 6.14 -6.87 1.80
C MET A 85 6.72 -5.47 1.85
N ASP A 86 7.95 -5.38 2.29
CA ASP A 86 8.58 -4.09 2.56
C ASP A 86 9.68 -3.73 1.57
N ASP A 87 9.75 -4.40 0.43
CA ASP A 87 10.68 -4.01 -0.61
C ASP A 87 10.12 -2.78 -1.32
N PRO A 88 10.80 -1.65 -1.27
CA PRO A 88 10.27 -0.44 -1.89
C PRO A 88 10.04 -0.59 -3.39
N ASN A 89 10.75 -1.49 -4.05
CA ASN A 89 10.57 -1.67 -5.48
C ASN A 89 9.19 -2.19 -5.83
N PHE A 90 8.53 -2.88 -4.92
CA PHE A 90 7.18 -3.37 -5.18
C PHE A 90 6.17 -2.25 -5.32
N TYR A 91 6.49 -1.08 -4.79
CA TYR A 91 5.54 0.04 -4.73
C TYR A 91 6.02 1.26 -5.53
N ALA A 92 7.18 1.16 -6.15
CA ALA A 92 7.83 2.30 -6.78
C ALA A 92 6.98 2.91 -7.91
N ASN A 93 7.17 4.19 -8.13
CA ASN A 93 6.52 4.91 -9.23
C ASN A 93 5.01 4.88 -9.14
N ASN A 94 4.50 5.07 -7.93
CA ASN A 94 3.12 5.40 -7.67
C ASN A 94 3.13 6.69 -6.88
N SER A 95 2.44 7.70 -7.34
CA SER A 95 2.65 9.05 -6.84
C SER A 95 2.10 9.29 -5.45
N GLY A 96 1.23 8.44 -4.96
CA GLY A 96 0.54 8.76 -3.72
C GLY A 96 0.52 7.70 -2.66
N LEU A 97 1.36 6.67 -2.78
CA LEU A 97 1.36 5.62 -1.77
C LEU A 97 2.11 6.04 -0.52
N CYS A 98 1.65 5.56 0.62
CA CYS A 98 2.29 5.80 1.90
C CYS A 98 2.15 4.56 2.77
N GLY A 99 2.96 4.46 3.79
CA GLY A 99 2.89 3.35 4.73
C GLY A 99 4.25 2.95 5.25
N MET A 100 4.24 2.09 6.26
CA MET A 100 5.47 1.65 6.88
C MET A 100 6.37 0.89 5.94
N GLN A 101 5.80 0.17 4.99
CA GLN A 101 6.58 -0.66 4.07
C GLN A 101 7.56 0.16 3.26
N ILE A 102 7.22 1.42 2.99
CA ILE A 102 8.08 2.30 2.21
C ILE A 102 8.56 3.49 3.04
N GLN A 103 8.25 3.49 4.33
CA GLN A 103 8.72 4.51 5.26
C GLN A 103 8.28 5.91 4.87
N VAL A 104 7.04 6.02 4.38
CA VAL A 104 6.42 7.28 4.05
C VAL A 104 5.19 7.43 4.93
N LEU A 105 5.15 8.51 5.72
CA LEU A 105 3.99 8.73 6.59
C LEU A 105 2.78 9.09 5.77
N CYS A 106 1.68 8.50 6.13
CA CYS A 106 0.42 8.86 5.50
C CYS A 106 -0.13 10.13 6.14
N PRO A 107 -0.88 10.94 5.40
CA PRO A 107 -1.41 12.17 5.98
C PRO A 107 -2.24 11.95 7.24
N GLU A 108 -2.98 10.86 7.32
CA GLU A 108 -3.78 10.62 8.52
C GLU A 108 -2.90 10.31 9.73
N ASP A 109 -1.67 9.88 9.52
CA ASP A 109 -0.75 9.65 10.63
C ASP A 109 -0.19 10.94 11.18
N LEU A 110 -0.43 12.04 10.52
CA LEU A 110 0.03 13.33 10.99
C LEU A 110 -1.03 14.07 11.79
N SER A 111 -2.18 13.46 11.99
CA SER A 111 -3.22 14.10 12.79
C SER A 111 -2.78 14.13 14.24
N PRO A 112 -3.30 15.05 15.04
CA PRO A 112 -2.90 15.11 16.44
C PRO A 112 -3.13 13.84 17.22
N THR A 113 -4.14 13.05 16.85
CA THR A 113 -4.40 11.82 17.59
C THR A 113 -3.49 10.70 17.19
N ASN A 114 -2.77 10.82 16.06
CA ASN A 114 -1.92 9.77 15.57
C ASN A 114 -0.45 10.08 15.64
N LEU A 115 -0.08 11.29 16.01
CA LEU A 115 1.33 11.65 16.10
C LEU A 115 1.96 10.93 17.27
N PRO A 116 3.21 10.52 17.11
CA PRO A 116 3.90 9.90 18.23
C PRO A 116 4.00 10.86 19.38
N LYS A 117 3.91 10.34 20.59
CA LYS A 117 4.12 11.17 21.71
C LYS A 117 5.56 11.42 21.86
N ASP A 118 5.89 12.64 22.12
CA ASP A 118 7.27 12.98 22.33
C ASP A 118 7.55 12.77 23.77
N GLU A 119 8.26 11.75 24.05
CA GLU A 119 8.51 11.41 25.42
C GLU A 119 9.42 12.40 26.10
N SER A 120 10.17 13.15 25.35
CA SER A 120 11.05 14.10 25.98
C SER A 120 10.36 15.39 26.27
N LYS A 121 9.14 15.46 25.91
CA LYS A 121 8.43 16.63 26.16
C LYS A 121 8.88 17.81 25.48
N GLU A 122 9.53 17.65 24.49
CA GLU A 122 9.96 18.66 23.83
C GLU A 122 9.07 19.24 23.05
N THR A 123 9.14 20.17 22.48
CA THR A 123 8.30 20.76 21.79
C THR A 123 8.55 20.68 20.45
N TRP A 124 7.74 20.40 19.75
CA TRP A 124 7.78 20.33 18.45
C TRP A 124 7.16 21.41 17.86
N PHE A 125 7.52 21.92 17.22
CA PHE A 125 6.92 22.83 16.68
C PHE A 125 7.11 22.95 15.59
N LYS A 126 6.59 23.22 15.03
CA LYS A 126 6.60 23.21 14.05
C LYS A 126 6.85 24.28 13.54
N TRP A 127 7.11 24.44 12.81
CA TRP A 127 7.24 25.31 12.27
C TRP A 127 7.15 25.46 11.23
N GLU A 128 6.66 25.79 10.65
CA GLU A 128 6.58 26.10 9.77
C GLU A 128 6.57 25.24 8.81
N GLY A 129 5.82 24.59 8.54
CA GLY A 129 5.68 23.64 7.71
C GLY A 129 6.54 22.57 7.94
N VAL A 130 7.32 22.71 8.81
CA VAL A 130 8.17 21.77 9.09
C VAL A 130 7.99 21.49 10.38
N TRP A 131 8.02 20.43 10.83
CA TRP A 131 8.08 20.13 12.10
C TRP A 131 9.35 19.90 12.44
N ILE A 132 9.73 20.60 13.24
CA ILE A 132 10.87 20.42 13.70
C ILE A 132 10.66 19.84 14.83
N GLY A 133 11.02 18.94 15.01
CA GLY A 133 10.91 18.40 16.11
C GLY A 133 11.89 18.73 16.91
N TYR A 134 11.81 19.33 17.63
CA TYR A 134 12.84 19.52 18.33
C TYR A 134 12.32 19.41 19.50
N SER A 135 12.91 19.11 20.11
CA SER A 135 12.56 18.91 21.20
C SER A 135 12.55 19.99 21.78
N VAL A 136 12.01 20.46 21.83
CA VAL A 136 11.94 21.37 22.33
C VAL A 136 11.07 21.26 22.87
N SER A 137 10.90 21.21 23.43
CA SER A 137 10.07 21.00 23.91
C SER A 137 9.45 21.88 23.82
N LEU A 138 9.12 22.31 23.39
CA LEU A 138 8.58 23.11 23.20
C LEU A 138 7.99 23.02 23.19
#